data_e7f4265db1a3298a28e92f2e25e4146b
#
_entry.id   e7f4265db1a3298a28e92f2e25e4146b
#
_cell.length_a   1.000
_cell.length_b   1.000
_cell.length_c   1.000
_cell.angle_alpha   90.00
_cell.angle_beta   90.00
_cell.angle_gamma   90.00
#
_symmetry.space_group_name_H-M   'P 1'
#
loop_
_entity.id
_entity.type
_entity.pdbx_description
1 polymer ?
#
loop_
_entity_poly.entity_id
_entity_poly.type
_entity_poly.pdbx_seq_one_letter_code
_entity_poly.pdbx_strand_id
1 'polypeptide(L)'
;IGVNIFFELNKQLAKMMNSQKEYSINVEEIHHTKKLDTPSGTAITLAEGIINNTSKRDWQLKETQVNAGTIPIEAKRILDVPGTHIISYESQIDSIEIKHTAHNRKGFALGAIIAAEWLNNKIGIYTMKDVLNIG
;
A
#
# COMPACT_ATOMS: atom_id res chain seq x y z
N ILE A 1 -7.17 10.42 -2.39
CA ILE A 1 -8.06 10.02 -1.27
C ILE A 1 -7.99 8.52 -1.07
N GLY A 2 -8.40 7.72 -2.06
CA GLY A 2 -8.50 6.27 -1.93
C GLY A 2 -7.22 5.59 -1.48
N VAL A 3 -6.08 5.95 -2.04
CA VAL A 3 -4.80 5.34 -1.68
C VAL A 3 -4.42 5.64 -0.22
N ASN A 4 -4.77 6.81 0.30
CA ASN A 4 -4.49 7.16 1.70
C ASN A 4 -5.36 6.36 2.67
N ILE A 5 -6.62 6.15 2.32
CA ILE A 5 -7.51 5.26 3.07
C ILE A 5 -6.97 3.82 3.02
N PHE A 6 -6.51 3.40 1.85
CA PHE A 6 -5.91 2.08 1.65
C PHE A 6 -4.65 1.87 2.51
N PHE A 7 -3.79 2.88 2.63
CA PHE A 7 -2.64 2.84 3.55
C PHE A 7 -3.07 2.58 4.99
N GLU A 8 -4.11 3.27 5.45
CA GLU A 8 -4.59 3.11 6.82
C GLU A 8 -5.24 1.75 7.04
N LEU A 9 -6.06 1.31 6.09
CA LEU A 9 -6.67 -0.03 6.12
C LEU A 9 -5.60 -1.12 6.17
N ASN A 10 -4.54 -0.98 5.37
CA ASN A 10 -3.40 -1.89 5.37
C ASN A 10 -2.73 -2.00 6.75
N LYS A 11 -2.52 -0.87 7.43
CA LYS A 11 -1.94 -0.86 8.78
C LYS A 11 -2.84 -1.55 9.80
N GLN A 12 -4.13 -1.29 9.75
CA GLN A 12 -5.10 -1.90 10.66
C GLN A 12 -5.15 -3.42 10.44
N LEU A 13 -5.19 -3.87 9.19
CA LEU A 13 -5.15 -5.29 8.86
C LEU A 13 -3.86 -5.94 9.37
N ALA A 14 -2.72 -5.29 9.16
CA ALA A 14 -1.42 -5.78 9.63
C ALA A 14 -1.41 -5.99 11.15
N LYS A 15 -1.95 -5.04 11.91
CA LYS A 15 -2.07 -5.17 13.37
C LYS A 15 -2.90 -6.39 13.77
N MET A 16 -4.04 -6.59 13.12
CA MET A 16 -4.91 -7.74 13.40
C MET A 16 -4.25 -9.05 13.04
N MET A 17 -3.47 -9.08 11.96
CA MET A 17 -2.84 -10.29 11.44
C MET A 17 -1.51 -10.63 12.12
N ASN A 18 -0.92 -9.71 12.90
CA ASN A 18 0.41 -9.92 13.47
C ASN A 18 0.53 -11.17 14.35
N SER A 19 -0.52 -11.53 15.07
CA SER A 19 -0.53 -12.73 15.91
C SER A 19 -0.83 -14.03 15.14
N GLN A 20 -1.22 -13.93 13.87
CA GLN A 20 -1.62 -15.07 13.03
C GLN A 20 -0.43 -15.52 12.16
N LYS A 21 0.49 -16.27 12.75
CA LYS A 21 1.79 -16.61 12.14
C LYS A 21 1.70 -17.58 10.97
N GLU A 22 0.59 -18.29 10.81
CA GLU A 22 0.35 -19.23 9.71
C GLU A 22 0.09 -18.52 8.36
N TYR A 23 -0.17 -17.22 8.37
CA TYR A 23 -0.39 -16.45 7.13
C TYR A 23 0.93 -15.91 6.58
N SER A 24 1.16 -16.14 5.30
CA SER A 24 2.21 -15.47 4.54
C SER A 24 1.69 -14.15 3.98
N ILE A 25 2.56 -13.15 3.90
CA ILE A 25 2.19 -11.80 3.45
C ILE A 25 2.82 -11.55 2.09
N ASN A 26 2.04 -11.05 1.14
CA ASN A 26 2.52 -10.64 -0.18
C ASN A 26 2.01 -9.25 -0.53
N VAL A 27 2.86 -8.47 -1.16
CA VAL A 27 2.51 -7.17 -1.76
C VAL A 27 2.70 -7.30 -3.26
N GLU A 28 1.67 -6.95 -4.03
CA GLU A 28 1.73 -6.92 -5.49
C GLU A 28 1.38 -5.53 -5.99
N GLU A 29 2.13 -5.04 -6.98
CA GLU A 29 1.82 -3.80 -7.65
C GLU A 29 1.81 -4.00 -9.15
N ILE A 30 0.87 -3.34 -9.83
CA ILE A 30 0.72 -3.39 -11.28
C ILE A 30 0.65 -1.96 -11.80
N HIS A 31 1.56 -1.60 -12.70
CA HIS A 31 1.62 -0.29 -13.34
C HIS A 31 1.86 -0.42 -14.84
N HIS A 32 1.70 0.70 -15.55
CA HIS A 32 1.97 0.76 -16.99
C HIS A 32 3.45 0.49 -17.30
N THR A 33 3.72 0.10 -18.53
CA THR A 33 5.05 -0.31 -18.98
C THR A 33 6.09 0.82 -19.01
N LYS A 34 5.64 2.08 -18.95
CA LYS A 34 6.52 3.27 -18.94
C LYS A 34 6.97 3.68 -17.53
N LYS A 35 6.47 3.03 -16.49
CA LYS A 35 6.90 3.30 -15.13
C LYS A 35 8.31 2.77 -14.91
N LEU A 36 9.23 3.67 -14.53
CA LEU A 36 10.66 3.35 -14.41
C LEU A 36 11.04 2.82 -13.02
N ASP A 37 10.45 3.37 -11.98
CA ASP A 37 10.74 2.96 -10.59
C ASP A 37 10.10 1.60 -10.29
N THR A 38 10.88 0.71 -9.69
CA THR A 38 10.46 -0.65 -9.32
C THR A 38 11.14 -1.04 -8.00
N PRO A 39 10.38 -1.33 -6.93
CA PRO A 39 8.93 -1.23 -6.85
C PRO A 39 8.46 0.23 -6.79
N SER A 40 7.14 0.44 -6.95
CA SER A 40 6.56 1.77 -6.82
C SER A 40 6.68 2.33 -5.41
N GLY A 41 6.70 3.66 -5.28
CA GLY A 41 6.71 4.31 -3.96
C GLY A 41 5.51 3.90 -3.11
N THR A 42 4.34 3.72 -3.71
CA THR A 42 3.14 3.23 -3.02
C THR A 42 3.33 1.82 -2.47
N ALA A 43 3.92 0.92 -3.25
CA ALA A 43 4.20 -0.45 -2.79
C ALA A 43 5.19 -0.44 -1.61
N ILE A 44 6.21 0.38 -1.64
CA ILE A 44 7.15 0.54 -0.53
C ILE A 44 6.44 1.05 0.72
N THR A 45 5.60 2.08 0.60
CA THR A 45 4.82 2.62 1.72
C THR A 45 3.91 1.56 2.32
N LEU A 46 3.27 0.73 1.50
CA LEU A 46 2.44 -0.37 1.97
C LEU A 46 3.26 -1.40 2.74
N ALA A 47 4.40 -1.82 2.21
CA ALA A 47 5.29 -2.77 2.87
C ALA A 47 5.82 -2.22 4.19
N GLU A 48 6.23 -0.97 4.24
CA GLU A 48 6.67 -0.30 5.47
C GLU A 48 5.56 -0.21 6.51
N GLY A 49 4.32 0.05 6.08
CA GLY A 49 3.15 0.04 6.96
C GLY A 49 2.92 -1.33 7.61
N ILE A 50 3.17 -2.41 6.88
CA ILE A 50 3.10 -3.78 7.42
C ILE A 50 4.27 -4.04 8.37
N ILE A 51 5.48 -3.69 7.99
CA ILE A 51 6.68 -3.87 8.82
C ILE A 51 6.52 -3.18 10.18
N ASN A 52 6.03 -1.95 10.18
CA ASN A 52 5.84 -1.16 11.40
C ASN A 52 4.73 -1.72 12.33
N ASN A 53 3.89 -2.61 11.85
CA ASN A 53 2.76 -3.16 12.59
C ASN A 53 2.81 -4.68 12.76
N THR A 54 3.90 -5.32 12.36
CA THR A 54 4.11 -6.78 12.48
C THR A 54 5.52 -7.09 12.93
N SER A 55 5.83 -8.36 13.05
CA SER A 55 7.20 -8.86 13.33
C SER A 55 8.08 -8.95 12.08
N LYS A 56 7.57 -8.59 10.89
CA LYS A 56 8.37 -8.54 9.67
C LYS A 56 9.45 -7.47 9.80
N ARG A 57 10.62 -7.71 9.19
CA ARG A 57 11.80 -6.86 9.35
C ARG A 57 12.10 -5.96 8.17
N ASP A 58 11.85 -6.46 6.94
CA ASP A 58 12.18 -5.77 5.70
C ASP A 58 11.28 -6.23 4.56
N TRP A 59 11.49 -5.64 3.41
CA TRP A 59 10.88 -6.05 2.15
C TRP A 59 11.96 -6.23 1.08
N GLN A 60 11.66 -7.02 0.04
CA GLN A 60 12.49 -7.07 -1.16
C GLN A 60 11.62 -7.39 -2.38
N LEU A 61 12.11 -7.04 -3.56
CA LEU A 61 11.49 -7.49 -4.81
C LEU A 61 11.49 -9.00 -4.86
N LYS A 62 10.36 -9.57 -5.24
CA LYS A 62 10.18 -11.02 -5.32
C LYS A 62 11.03 -11.56 -6.48
N GLU A 63 11.98 -12.40 -6.15
CA GLU A 63 12.76 -13.16 -7.12
C GLU A 63 12.38 -14.64 -7.02
N THR A 64 13.22 -15.48 -6.40
CA THR A 64 12.97 -16.91 -6.29
C THR A 64 12.51 -17.33 -4.90
N GLN A 65 13.16 -16.83 -3.85
CA GLN A 65 12.81 -17.12 -2.45
C GLN A 65 13.03 -15.89 -1.59
N VAL A 66 12.18 -15.76 -0.56
CA VAL A 66 12.22 -14.66 0.40
C VAL A 66 12.26 -15.26 1.81
N ASN A 67 13.08 -14.69 2.69
CA ASN A 67 13.15 -15.11 4.09
C ASN A 67 11.81 -14.89 4.81
N ALA A 68 11.54 -15.68 5.85
CA ALA A 68 10.29 -15.57 6.60
C ALA A 68 10.05 -14.19 7.21
N GLY A 69 11.10 -13.44 7.54
CA GLY A 69 11.00 -12.08 8.07
C GLY A 69 10.90 -10.99 7.01
N THR A 70 10.89 -11.33 5.74
CA THR A 70 10.92 -10.41 4.60
C THR A 70 9.59 -10.45 3.84
N ILE A 71 9.05 -9.28 3.51
CA ILE A 71 7.83 -9.16 2.71
C ILE A 71 8.23 -9.11 1.24
N PRO A 72 7.77 -10.06 0.40
CA PRO A 72 8.02 -10.00 -1.03
C PRO A 72 7.11 -8.95 -1.68
N ILE A 73 7.68 -8.13 -2.56
CA ILE A 73 6.94 -7.22 -3.43
C ILE A 73 7.07 -7.72 -4.85
N GLU A 74 5.95 -8.10 -5.45
CA GLU A 74 5.87 -8.50 -6.84
C GLU A 74 5.44 -7.29 -7.68
N ALA A 75 6.31 -6.87 -8.60
CA ALA A 75 6.04 -5.72 -9.47
C ALA A 75 5.75 -6.22 -10.89
N LYS A 76 4.56 -5.86 -11.39
CA LYS A 76 4.12 -6.18 -12.76
C LYS A 76 4.02 -4.91 -13.59
N ARG A 77 4.32 -5.02 -14.86
CA ARG A 77 4.20 -3.93 -15.83
C ARG A 77 3.30 -4.38 -16.98
N ILE A 78 2.11 -3.78 -17.04
CA ILE A 78 1.08 -4.12 -18.01
C ILE A 78 0.66 -2.84 -18.71
N LEU A 79 0.55 -2.87 -20.04
CA LEU A 79 0.22 -1.70 -20.84
C LEU A 79 -1.06 -1.02 -20.33
N ASP A 80 -0.97 0.31 -20.20
CA ASP A 80 -2.08 1.21 -19.84
C ASP A 80 -2.70 1.02 -18.45
N VAL A 81 -2.08 0.27 -17.55
CA VAL A 81 -2.56 0.17 -16.16
C VAL A 81 -2.13 1.40 -15.35
N PRO A 82 -3.04 2.24 -14.87
CA PRO A 82 -2.69 3.43 -14.08
C PRO A 82 -1.99 3.11 -12.76
N GLY A 83 -2.45 2.07 -12.07
CA GLY A 83 -1.87 1.58 -10.84
C GLY A 83 -2.83 0.73 -10.04
N THR A 84 -2.39 -0.46 -9.67
CA THR A 84 -3.12 -1.40 -8.82
C THR A 84 -2.18 -1.91 -7.74
N HIS A 85 -2.66 -1.99 -6.51
CA HIS A 85 -1.91 -2.51 -5.39
C HIS A 85 -2.76 -3.52 -4.64
N ILE A 86 -2.16 -4.68 -4.33
CA ILE A 86 -2.84 -5.79 -3.68
C ILE A 86 -1.99 -6.24 -2.49
N ILE A 87 -2.62 -6.37 -1.33
CA ILE A 87 -2.03 -6.97 -0.14
C ILE A 87 -2.75 -8.28 0.11
N SER A 88 -2.00 -9.37 0.23
CA SER A 88 -2.56 -10.70 0.45
C SER A 88 -1.98 -11.34 1.70
N TYR A 89 -2.85 -11.94 2.48
CA TYR A 89 -2.51 -12.81 3.62
C TYR A 89 -3.02 -14.21 3.28
N GLU A 90 -2.09 -15.13 3.07
CA GLU A 90 -2.39 -16.49 2.58
C GLU A 90 -2.10 -17.53 3.64
N SER A 91 -3.02 -18.46 3.85
CA SER A 91 -2.83 -19.67 4.65
C SER A 91 -3.34 -20.89 3.89
N GLN A 92 -3.19 -22.08 4.48
CA GLN A 92 -3.77 -23.31 3.90
C GLN A 92 -5.30 -23.35 4.02
N ILE A 93 -5.87 -22.55 4.92
CA ILE A 93 -7.31 -22.57 5.20
C ILE A 93 -8.04 -21.54 4.38
N ASP A 94 -7.52 -20.32 4.34
CA ASP A 94 -8.16 -19.19 3.66
C ASP A 94 -7.15 -18.12 3.25
N SER A 95 -7.64 -17.12 2.55
CA SER A 95 -6.89 -15.95 2.12
C SER A 95 -7.67 -14.69 2.45
N ILE A 96 -6.97 -13.66 2.88
CA ILE A 96 -7.52 -12.30 3.01
C ILE A 96 -6.77 -11.40 2.03
N GLU A 97 -7.50 -10.67 1.20
CA GLU A 97 -6.91 -9.79 0.21
C GLU A 97 -7.57 -8.42 0.25
N ILE A 98 -6.77 -7.36 0.24
CA ILE A 98 -7.25 -6.00 0.04
C ILE A 98 -6.61 -5.42 -1.22
N LYS A 99 -7.39 -4.66 -1.98
CA LYS A 99 -6.97 -4.16 -3.29
C LYS A 99 -7.42 -2.72 -3.51
N HIS A 100 -6.50 -1.91 -4.01
CA HIS A 100 -6.79 -0.57 -4.50
C HIS A 100 -6.45 -0.52 -5.99
N THR A 101 -7.38 -0.03 -6.79
CA THR A 101 -7.20 0.16 -8.23
C THR A 101 -7.51 1.61 -8.59
N ALA A 102 -6.52 2.32 -9.12
CA ALA A 102 -6.73 3.62 -9.72
C ALA A 102 -7.27 3.43 -11.14
N HIS A 103 -8.41 4.06 -11.45
CA HIS A 103 -8.98 4.01 -12.80
C HIS A 103 -8.32 5.02 -13.74
N ASN A 104 -7.81 6.12 -13.18
CA ASN A 104 -7.10 7.17 -13.90
C ASN A 104 -6.33 8.03 -12.89
N ARG A 105 -5.63 9.07 -13.37
CA ARG A 105 -4.84 9.97 -12.52
C ARG A 105 -5.62 11.13 -11.91
N LYS A 106 -6.89 11.30 -12.25
CA LYS A 106 -7.73 12.41 -11.76
C LYS A 106 -7.88 12.40 -10.24
N GLY A 107 -7.87 11.23 -9.61
CA GLY A 107 -7.97 11.10 -8.17
C GLY A 107 -6.82 11.75 -7.42
N PHE A 108 -5.61 11.76 -7.96
CA PHE A 108 -4.45 12.44 -7.35
C PHE A 108 -4.63 13.96 -7.40
N ALA A 109 -5.04 14.51 -8.54
CA ALA A 109 -5.31 15.94 -8.68
C ALA A 109 -6.45 16.40 -7.77
N LEU A 110 -7.53 15.63 -7.70
CA LEU A 110 -8.67 15.92 -6.82
C LEU A 110 -8.25 15.93 -5.35
N GLY A 111 -7.45 14.96 -4.93
CA GLY A 111 -6.93 14.90 -3.56
C GLY A 111 -6.10 16.13 -3.20
N ALA A 112 -5.26 16.60 -4.13
CA ALA A 112 -4.46 17.80 -3.93
C ALA A 112 -5.34 19.06 -3.77
N ILE A 113 -6.40 19.19 -4.56
CA ILE A 113 -7.36 20.29 -4.46
C ILE A 113 -8.07 20.28 -3.10
N ILE A 114 -8.58 19.12 -2.68
CA ILE A 114 -9.24 18.95 -1.39
C ILE A 114 -8.30 19.32 -0.24
N ALA A 115 -7.04 18.87 -0.30
CA ALA A 115 -6.04 19.20 0.70
C ALA A 115 -5.78 20.71 0.74
N ALA A 116 -5.67 21.37 -0.41
CA ALA A 116 -5.45 22.81 -0.51
C ALA A 116 -6.63 23.61 0.10
N GLU A 117 -7.85 23.23 -0.19
CA GLU A 117 -9.05 23.83 0.39
C GLU A 117 -9.10 23.62 1.91
N TRP A 118 -8.79 22.41 2.36
CA TRP A 118 -8.78 22.07 3.78
C TRP A 118 -7.73 22.87 4.57
N LEU A 119 -6.57 23.16 3.96
CA LEU A 119 -5.48 23.91 4.57
C LEU A 119 -5.78 25.40 4.76
N ASN A 120 -6.80 25.92 4.10
CA ASN A 120 -7.14 27.34 4.18
C ASN A 120 -7.31 27.77 5.65
N ASN A 121 -6.59 28.83 6.04
CA ASN A 121 -6.56 29.37 7.41
C ASN A 121 -5.99 28.42 8.48
N LYS A 122 -5.26 27.38 8.09
CA LYS A 122 -4.55 26.50 9.03
C LYS A 122 -3.06 26.79 9.00
N ILE A 123 -2.44 26.72 10.17
CA ILE A 123 -0.99 26.90 10.33
C ILE A 123 -0.43 25.62 10.93
N GLY A 124 0.56 25.02 10.29
CA GLY A 124 1.20 23.80 10.75
C GLY A 124 1.57 22.85 9.61
N ILE A 125 2.04 21.67 9.97
CA ILE A 125 2.38 20.59 9.03
C ILE A 125 1.29 19.54 9.15
N TYR A 126 0.65 19.22 8.04
CA TYR A 126 -0.47 18.29 7.98
C TYR A 126 -0.23 17.23 6.91
N THR A 127 -0.86 16.09 7.10
CA THR A 127 -0.85 14.97 6.15
C THR A 127 -2.26 14.72 5.61
N MET A 128 -2.39 13.85 4.62
CA MET A 128 -3.71 13.44 4.13
C MET A 128 -4.56 12.76 5.21
N LYS A 129 -3.93 12.18 6.23
CA LYS A 129 -4.67 11.61 7.37
C LYS A 129 -5.44 12.66 8.13
N ASP A 130 -4.84 13.83 8.29
CA ASP A 130 -5.50 14.98 8.93
C ASP A 130 -6.65 15.50 8.07
N VAL A 131 -6.41 15.64 6.78
CA VAL A 131 -7.41 16.09 5.80
C VAL A 131 -8.63 15.16 5.77
N LEU A 132 -8.40 13.85 5.83
CA LEU A 132 -9.45 12.83 5.77
C LEU A 132 -9.99 12.44 7.15
N ASN A 133 -9.41 12.98 8.22
CA ASN A 133 -9.74 12.63 9.62
C ASN A 133 -9.68 11.11 9.86
N ILE A 134 -8.59 10.47 9.46
CA ILE A 134 -8.35 9.03 9.62
C ILE A 134 -7.02 8.76 10.33
N GLY A 135 -6.90 7.60 10.91
CA GLY A 135 -5.69 7.17 11.62
C GLY A 135 -5.68 7.58 13.07
#